data_88a0e5bb73607fc235cdb6932aec4ed9
#
_entry.id   88a0e5bb73607fc235cdb6932aec4ed9
#
_cell.length_a   1.000
_cell.length_b   1.000
_cell.length_c   1.000
_cell.angle_alpha   90.00
_cell.angle_beta   90.00
_cell.angle_gamma   90.00
#
_symmetry.space_group_name_H-M   'P 1'
#
loop_
_entity.id
_entity.type
_entity.pdbx_description
1 polymer ?
#
loop_
_entity_poly.entity_id
_entity_poly.type
_entity_poly.pdbx_seq_one_letter_code
_entity_poly.pdbx_strand_id
1 'polypeptide(L)'
;NCYTAIEQGLEVLPVLNKIDLPQVEPERVINEIEEIIGIEATDAFKVSAKTGLGVLELLDELIAKIPAPTGDRDAPLQALIVDSWFDNYLGVVSLVRVRHGRIKKGDRMLVKSTGQSHYVTSIGVFNPKHSETGILEAGEVGFVIAGIKDIFGAPVGDTITHHNTPDVDILPGFKKAQPQVYAGVFPIDSSDFEAFREALQKLKLNDSALFFEPESSDALGFGFRCGFLGMLHMEIVQERLEREYKLDLITSAPTVVY
;
A
#
# COMPACT_ATOMS: atom_id res chain seq x y z
N ASN A 1 5.73 -9.83 -12.77
CA ASN A 1 4.41 -9.30 -12.34
C ASN A 1 3.23 -10.02 -13.01
N CYS A 2 3.26 -10.31 -14.36
CA CYS A 2 2.15 -10.96 -15.05
C CYS A 2 1.87 -12.36 -14.49
N TYR A 3 2.89 -13.20 -14.34
CA TYR A 3 2.75 -14.54 -13.73
C TYR A 3 2.19 -14.50 -12.32
N THR A 4 2.61 -13.52 -11.51
CA THR A 4 2.07 -13.34 -10.15
C THR A 4 0.57 -13.00 -10.17
N ALA A 5 0.13 -12.21 -11.14
CA ALA A 5 -1.28 -11.91 -11.32
C ALA A 5 -2.10 -13.15 -11.72
N ILE A 6 -1.57 -13.94 -12.64
CA ILE A 6 -2.19 -15.21 -13.10
C ILE A 6 -2.26 -16.23 -11.96
N GLU A 7 -1.17 -16.40 -11.19
CA GLU A 7 -1.14 -17.28 -10.01
C GLU A 7 -2.16 -16.87 -8.93
N GLN A 8 -2.50 -15.61 -8.84
CA GLN A 8 -3.53 -15.09 -7.94
C GLN A 8 -4.94 -15.15 -8.53
N GLY A 9 -5.10 -15.69 -9.74
CA GLY A 9 -6.40 -15.80 -10.43
C GLY A 9 -6.96 -14.44 -10.87
N LEU A 10 -6.10 -13.44 -11.09
CA LEU A 10 -6.50 -12.13 -11.58
C LEU A 10 -6.68 -12.16 -13.11
N GLU A 11 -7.69 -11.45 -13.58
CA GLU A 11 -7.88 -11.23 -15.01
C GLU A 11 -6.77 -10.34 -15.58
N VAL A 12 -6.18 -10.74 -16.70
CA VAL A 12 -5.09 -10.03 -17.35
C VAL A 12 -5.51 -9.61 -18.75
N LEU A 13 -5.51 -8.31 -18.99
CA LEU A 13 -5.88 -7.72 -20.28
C LEU A 13 -4.63 -7.13 -20.95
N PRO A 14 -4.17 -7.68 -22.10
CA PRO A 14 -3.01 -7.15 -22.80
C PRO A 14 -3.35 -5.84 -23.52
N VAL A 15 -2.51 -4.83 -23.35
CA VAL A 15 -2.66 -3.49 -23.95
C VAL A 15 -1.32 -3.03 -24.52
N LEU A 16 -1.29 -2.72 -25.82
CA LEU A 16 -0.15 -2.16 -26.53
C LEU A 16 -0.27 -0.63 -26.54
N ASN A 17 0.61 0.04 -25.80
CA ASN A 17 0.64 1.49 -25.75
C ASN A 17 1.69 2.06 -26.73
N LYS A 18 1.60 3.38 -26.99
CA LYS A 18 2.50 4.14 -27.87
C LYS A 18 2.39 3.78 -29.37
N ILE A 19 1.20 3.37 -29.82
CA ILE A 19 0.98 3.04 -31.25
C ILE A 19 1.07 4.25 -32.18
N ASP A 20 1.18 5.45 -31.64
CA ASP A 20 1.42 6.70 -32.39
C ASP A 20 2.87 6.86 -32.88
N LEU A 21 3.79 6.02 -32.44
CA LEU A 21 5.18 6.09 -32.87
C LEU A 21 5.37 5.49 -34.28
N PRO A 22 6.26 6.07 -35.14
CA PRO A 22 6.37 5.65 -36.55
C PRO A 22 7.00 4.26 -36.76
N GLN A 23 7.61 3.67 -35.73
CA GLN A 23 8.33 2.38 -35.83
C GLN A 23 7.68 1.29 -34.96
N VAL A 24 6.37 1.36 -34.75
CA VAL A 24 5.69 0.34 -33.95
C VAL A 24 5.41 -0.92 -34.79
N GLU A 25 5.62 -2.07 -34.17
CA GLU A 25 5.37 -3.39 -34.75
C GLU A 25 4.38 -4.15 -33.83
N PRO A 26 3.07 -3.81 -33.84
CA PRO A 26 2.11 -4.40 -32.93
C PRO A 26 2.03 -5.92 -33.03
N GLU A 27 2.04 -6.45 -34.25
CA GLU A 27 1.94 -7.90 -34.49
C GLU A 27 3.15 -8.68 -33.91
N ARG A 28 4.35 -8.09 -33.99
CA ARG A 28 5.54 -8.69 -33.37
C ARG A 28 5.39 -8.75 -31.84
N VAL A 29 4.90 -7.68 -31.23
CA VAL A 29 4.72 -7.61 -29.77
C VAL A 29 3.63 -8.55 -29.30
N ILE A 30 2.54 -8.71 -30.09
CA ILE A 30 1.47 -9.69 -29.81
C ILE A 30 2.07 -11.09 -29.78
N ASN A 31 2.83 -11.48 -30.80
CA ASN A 31 3.48 -12.80 -30.85
C ASN A 31 4.45 -13.02 -29.67
N GLU A 32 5.24 -11.98 -29.30
CA GLU A 32 6.12 -12.03 -28.14
C GLU A 32 5.36 -12.26 -26.82
N ILE A 33 4.20 -11.61 -26.64
CA ILE A 33 3.34 -11.81 -25.46
C ILE A 33 2.84 -13.26 -25.41
N GLU A 34 2.36 -13.79 -26.52
CA GLU A 34 1.85 -15.15 -26.61
C GLU A 34 2.95 -16.21 -26.39
N GLU A 35 4.12 -16.03 -27.02
CA GLU A 35 5.22 -16.95 -26.91
C GLU A 35 5.93 -16.94 -25.54
N ILE A 36 6.13 -15.74 -24.97
CA ILE A 36 6.92 -15.57 -23.74
C ILE A 36 6.05 -15.70 -22.48
N ILE A 37 4.87 -15.08 -22.50
CA ILE A 37 3.99 -15.02 -21.33
C ILE A 37 2.95 -16.15 -21.36
N GLY A 38 2.55 -16.60 -22.54
CA GLY A 38 1.57 -17.69 -22.71
C GLY A 38 0.13 -17.25 -22.50
N ILE A 39 -0.19 -15.95 -22.65
CA ILE A 39 -1.55 -15.41 -22.62
C ILE A 39 -1.97 -15.04 -24.04
N GLU A 40 -3.25 -15.22 -24.36
CA GLU A 40 -3.81 -14.80 -25.64
C GLU A 40 -3.75 -13.28 -25.77
N ALA A 41 -3.16 -12.77 -26.84
CA ALA A 41 -2.96 -11.36 -27.09
C ALA A 41 -3.40 -10.90 -28.50
N THR A 42 -4.00 -11.79 -29.27
CA THR A 42 -4.50 -11.51 -30.63
C THR A 42 -5.43 -10.29 -30.64
N ASP A 43 -6.29 -10.16 -29.62
CA ASP A 43 -7.23 -9.05 -29.43
C ASP A 43 -6.68 -7.95 -28.50
N ALA A 44 -5.36 -7.85 -28.35
CA ALA A 44 -4.74 -6.83 -27.52
C ALA A 44 -5.14 -5.42 -27.97
N PHE A 45 -5.52 -4.58 -27.00
CA PHE A 45 -5.88 -3.19 -27.28
C PHE A 45 -4.67 -2.40 -27.75
N LYS A 46 -4.85 -1.66 -28.87
CA LYS A 46 -3.83 -0.81 -29.47
C LYS A 46 -4.16 0.65 -29.14
N VAL A 47 -3.41 1.27 -28.20
CA VAL A 47 -3.70 2.61 -27.70
C VAL A 47 -2.51 3.55 -27.78
N SER A 48 -2.77 4.84 -27.72
CA SER A 48 -1.78 5.86 -27.42
C SER A 48 -2.28 6.74 -26.29
N ALA A 49 -1.73 6.56 -25.11
CA ALA A 49 -2.03 7.41 -23.96
C ALA A 49 -1.65 8.89 -24.20
N LYS A 50 -0.67 9.15 -25.09
CA LYS A 50 -0.23 10.50 -25.46
C LYS A 50 -1.29 11.23 -26.31
N THR A 51 -1.88 10.55 -27.26
CA THR A 51 -2.84 11.15 -28.21
C THR A 51 -4.29 10.91 -27.85
N GLY A 52 -4.56 10.00 -26.91
CA GLY A 52 -5.89 9.56 -26.53
C GLY A 52 -6.50 8.48 -27.44
N LEU A 53 -5.78 8.07 -28.50
CA LEU A 53 -6.27 7.09 -29.45
C LEU A 53 -6.51 5.73 -28.76
N GLY A 54 -7.71 5.15 -28.94
CA GLY A 54 -8.12 3.85 -28.40
C GLY A 54 -8.32 3.81 -26.86
N VAL A 55 -8.18 4.94 -26.15
CA VAL A 55 -8.24 4.97 -24.69
C VAL A 55 -9.66 4.83 -24.17
N LEU A 56 -10.65 5.45 -24.82
CA LEU A 56 -12.04 5.35 -24.40
C LEU A 56 -12.59 3.93 -24.59
N GLU A 57 -12.28 3.32 -25.73
CA GLU A 57 -12.66 1.94 -26.05
C GLU A 57 -12.02 0.96 -25.06
N LEU A 58 -10.75 1.20 -24.67
CA LEU A 58 -10.09 0.41 -23.62
C LEU A 58 -10.79 0.54 -22.27
N LEU A 59 -11.24 1.74 -21.86
CA LEU A 59 -11.96 1.93 -20.61
C LEU A 59 -13.31 1.22 -20.60
N ASP A 60 -14.04 1.25 -21.70
CA ASP A 60 -15.31 0.53 -21.84
C ASP A 60 -15.12 -0.99 -21.73
N GLU A 61 -14.07 -1.52 -22.36
CA GLU A 61 -13.71 -2.94 -22.28
C GLU A 61 -13.22 -3.36 -20.90
N LEU A 62 -12.47 -2.50 -20.20
CA LEU A 62 -12.10 -2.76 -18.81
C LEU A 62 -13.33 -2.96 -17.92
N ILE A 63 -14.36 -2.12 -18.09
CA ILE A 63 -15.61 -2.24 -17.34
C ILE A 63 -16.35 -3.54 -17.70
N ALA A 64 -16.29 -3.95 -18.97
CA ALA A 64 -16.98 -5.14 -19.46
C ALA A 64 -16.28 -6.45 -19.07
N LYS A 65 -14.94 -6.48 -19.11
CA LYS A 65 -14.14 -7.71 -18.96
C LYS A 65 -13.65 -7.95 -17.53
N ILE A 66 -13.29 -6.89 -16.79
CA ILE A 66 -12.81 -7.08 -15.42
C ILE A 66 -13.99 -7.39 -14.49
N PRO A 67 -13.98 -8.53 -13.77
CA PRO A 67 -15.08 -8.89 -12.90
C PRO A 67 -15.21 -7.91 -11.73
N ALA A 68 -16.45 -7.58 -11.36
CA ALA A 68 -16.73 -6.78 -10.19
C ALA A 68 -16.20 -7.45 -8.91
N PRO A 69 -15.83 -6.68 -7.88
CA PRO A 69 -15.43 -7.24 -6.58
C PRO A 69 -16.51 -8.18 -6.03
N THR A 70 -16.07 -9.33 -5.55
CA THR A 70 -16.96 -10.30 -4.89
C THR A 70 -17.06 -9.99 -3.40
N GLY A 71 -18.23 -10.17 -2.81
CA GLY A 71 -18.46 -10.01 -1.37
C GLY A 71 -19.93 -10.03 -1.04
N ASP A 72 -20.25 -10.38 0.20
CA ASP A 72 -21.60 -10.36 0.72
C ASP A 72 -21.76 -9.17 1.67
N ARG A 73 -22.68 -8.26 1.36
CA ARG A 73 -22.95 -7.04 2.15
C ARG A 73 -23.65 -7.34 3.48
N ASP A 74 -24.34 -8.45 3.58
CA ASP A 74 -25.10 -8.83 4.78
C ASP A 74 -24.36 -9.80 5.70
N ALA A 75 -23.19 -10.27 5.27
CA ALA A 75 -22.27 -11.05 6.10
C ALA A 75 -21.63 -10.18 7.21
N PRO A 76 -21.05 -10.79 8.25
CA PRO A 76 -20.21 -10.09 9.22
C PRO A 76 -19.09 -9.30 8.56
N LEU A 77 -18.78 -8.12 9.10
CA LEU A 77 -17.71 -7.26 8.59
C LEU A 77 -16.38 -7.99 8.56
N GLN A 78 -15.74 -7.95 7.39
CA GLN A 78 -14.38 -8.42 7.19
C GLN A 78 -13.69 -7.45 6.23
N ALA A 79 -12.79 -6.61 6.75
CA ALA A 79 -12.07 -5.62 5.98
C ALA A 79 -10.56 -5.76 6.21
N LEU A 80 -9.77 -5.63 5.13
CA LEU A 80 -8.32 -5.70 5.16
C LEU A 80 -7.77 -4.27 5.20
N ILE A 81 -6.84 -4.00 6.11
CA ILE A 81 -6.05 -2.76 6.10
C ILE A 81 -4.99 -2.88 5.02
N VAL A 82 -5.12 -2.11 3.95
CA VAL A 82 -4.20 -2.16 2.80
C VAL A 82 -3.09 -1.11 2.89
N ASP A 83 -3.34 -0.02 3.62
CA ASP A 83 -2.37 1.03 3.92
C ASP A 83 -2.78 1.76 5.20
N SER A 84 -1.84 2.45 5.84
CA SER A 84 -2.10 3.29 7.01
C SER A 84 -1.08 4.42 7.09
N TRP A 85 -1.50 5.59 7.55
CA TRP A 85 -0.60 6.70 7.85
C TRP A 85 -1.05 7.42 9.11
N PHE A 86 -0.15 8.16 9.69
CA PHE A 86 -0.41 8.90 10.91
C PHE A 86 -0.65 10.38 10.58
N ASP A 87 -1.81 10.88 11.00
CA ASP A 87 -2.15 12.29 10.99
C ASP A 87 -2.13 12.84 12.42
N ASN A 88 -1.49 13.98 12.64
CA ASN A 88 -1.31 14.54 13.98
C ASN A 88 -2.63 14.94 14.67
N TYR A 89 -3.70 15.17 13.92
CA TYR A 89 -5.01 15.55 14.43
C TYR A 89 -5.99 14.38 14.49
N LEU A 90 -5.95 13.51 13.48
CA LEU A 90 -6.90 12.41 13.30
C LEU A 90 -6.41 11.10 13.94
N GLY A 91 -5.10 11.00 14.21
CA GLY A 91 -4.45 9.75 14.59
C GLY A 91 -4.18 8.86 13.38
N VAL A 92 -4.25 7.55 13.54
CA VAL A 92 -4.07 6.60 12.44
C VAL A 92 -5.27 6.69 11.49
N VAL A 93 -4.99 6.94 10.22
CA VAL A 93 -5.93 6.84 9.10
C VAL A 93 -5.62 5.54 8.38
N SER A 94 -6.58 4.62 8.36
CA SER A 94 -6.41 3.33 7.68
C SER A 94 -7.15 3.33 6.35
N LEU A 95 -6.45 2.96 5.28
CA LEU A 95 -7.06 2.63 4.00
C LEU A 95 -7.47 1.16 4.05
N VAL A 96 -8.73 0.88 3.85
CA VAL A 96 -9.29 -0.46 3.99
C VAL A 96 -9.98 -0.92 2.72
N ARG A 97 -9.89 -2.22 2.45
CA ARG A 97 -10.71 -2.91 1.47
C ARG A 97 -11.76 -3.76 2.22
N VAL A 98 -13.01 -3.46 2.06
CA VAL A 98 -14.10 -4.25 2.64
C VAL A 98 -14.30 -5.52 1.80
N ARG A 99 -14.09 -6.68 2.41
CA ARG A 99 -14.26 -7.97 1.75
C ARG A 99 -15.70 -8.46 1.87
N HIS A 100 -16.25 -8.39 3.09
CA HIS A 100 -17.62 -8.77 3.43
C HIS A 100 -18.20 -7.77 4.41
N GLY A 101 -19.53 -7.69 4.45
CA GLY A 101 -20.25 -6.82 5.36
C GLY A 101 -20.18 -5.35 4.97
N ARG A 102 -20.35 -4.51 5.95
CA ARG A 102 -20.31 -3.04 5.82
C ARG A 102 -19.81 -2.44 7.14
N ILE A 103 -19.19 -1.27 7.03
CA ILE A 103 -18.74 -0.48 8.16
C ILE A 103 -19.19 0.96 7.99
N LYS A 104 -19.72 1.58 9.04
CA LYS A 104 -20.22 2.94 9.00
C LYS A 104 -19.70 3.79 10.16
N LYS A 105 -19.83 5.09 10.00
CA LYS A 105 -19.55 6.06 11.07
C LYS A 105 -20.35 5.71 12.32
N GLY A 106 -19.68 5.70 13.49
CA GLY A 106 -20.26 5.34 14.77
C GLY A 106 -20.17 3.85 15.13
N ASP A 107 -19.83 2.98 14.19
CA ASP A 107 -19.64 1.56 14.49
C ASP A 107 -18.44 1.36 15.42
N ARG A 108 -18.54 0.34 16.28
CA ARG A 108 -17.42 -0.11 17.11
C ARG A 108 -16.68 -1.22 16.39
N MET A 109 -15.56 -0.87 15.79
CA MET A 109 -14.69 -1.82 15.10
C MET A 109 -13.70 -2.48 16.05
N LEU A 110 -13.22 -3.68 15.69
CA LEU A 110 -12.18 -4.45 16.35
C LEU A 110 -11.02 -4.68 15.36
N VAL A 111 -9.81 -4.35 15.77
CA VAL A 111 -8.58 -4.70 15.04
C VAL A 111 -8.12 -6.06 15.55
N LYS A 112 -8.05 -7.06 14.67
CA LYS A 112 -7.92 -8.47 15.07
C LYS A 112 -6.59 -8.78 15.74
N SER A 113 -5.46 -8.27 15.26
CA SER A 113 -4.14 -8.58 15.81
C SER A 113 -3.90 -7.95 17.16
N THR A 114 -4.41 -6.73 17.38
CA THR A 114 -4.23 -5.99 18.62
C THR A 114 -5.31 -6.31 19.67
N GLY A 115 -6.46 -6.85 19.22
CA GLY A 115 -7.63 -7.08 20.07
C GLY A 115 -8.30 -5.79 20.58
N GLN A 116 -7.86 -4.63 20.08
CA GLN A 116 -8.38 -3.33 20.52
C GLN A 116 -9.61 -2.92 19.70
N SER A 117 -10.54 -2.27 20.38
CA SER A 117 -11.78 -1.78 19.75
C SER A 117 -11.80 -0.26 19.76
N HIS A 118 -12.23 0.31 18.63
CA HIS A 118 -12.30 1.75 18.43
C HIS A 118 -13.63 2.13 17.78
N TYR A 119 -14.11 3.35 18.04
CA TYR A 119 -15.29 3.88 17.36
C TYR A 119 -14.89 4.60 16.08
N VAL A 120 -15.55 4.27 14.98
CA VAL A 120 -15.34 4.94 13.68
C VAL A 120 -15.87 6.37 13.77
N THR A 121 -14.97 7.33 13.68
CA THR A 121 -15.28 8.77 13.75
C THR A 121 -15.53 9.39 12.38
N SER A 122 -14.83 8.90 11.35
CA SER A 122 -15.02 9.31 9.96
C SER A 122 -14.71 8.14 9.03
N ILE A 123 -15.42 8.07 7.91
CA ILE A 123 -15.29 7.02 6.89
C ILE A 123 -15.69 7.58 5.53
N GLY A 124 -14.99 7.16 4.49
CA GLY A 124 -15.26 7.62 3.13
C GLY A 124 -14.24 7.12 2.12
N VAL A 125 -14.21 7.78 0.97
CA VAL A 125 -13.37 7.44 -0.18
C VAL A 125 -12.48 8.61 -0.61
N PHE A 126 -11.49 8.32 -1.45
CA PHE A 126 -10.67 9.33 -2.11
C PHE A 126 -11.15 9.56 -3.54
N ASN A 127 -11.49 10.83 -3.90
CA ASN A 127 -11.95 11.19 -5.23
C ASN A 127 -11.48 12.60 -5.66
N PRO A 128 -10.24 12.85 -6.02
CA PRO A 128 -9.00 12.34 -5.39
C PRO A 128 -8.80 12.82 -3.96
N LYS A 129 -9.58 13.81 -3.53
CA LYS A 129 -9.60 14.33 -2.15
C LYS A 129 -10.46 13.45 -1.25
N HIS A 130 -10.27 13.58 0.06
CA HIS A 130 -11.15 13.00 1.07
C HIS A 130 -12.61 13.36 0.79
N SER A 131 -13.47 12.35 0.69
CA SER A 131 -14.92 12.50 0.58
C SER A 131 -15.58 11.56 1.58
N GLU A 132 -16.22 12.12 2.62
CA GLU A 132 -16.97 11.31 3.58
C GLU A 132 -18.21 10.72 2.92
N THR A 133 -18.34 9.41 2.95
CA THR A 133 -19.53 8.66 2.46
C THR A 133 -20.41 8.19 3.61
N GLY A 134 -19.86 8.19 4.82
CA GLY A 134 -20.53 7.69 6.03
C GLY A 134 -20.58 6.18 6.14
N ILE A 135 -20.32 5.42 5.07
CA ILE A 135 -20.35 3.96 5.02
C ILE A 135 -19.38 3.46 3.94
N LEU A 136 -18.82 2.27 4.16
CA LEU A 136 -18.19 1.44 3.13
C LEU A 136 -18.81 0.05 3.17
N GLU A 137 -19.05 -0.53 2.00
CA GLU A 137 -19.67 -1.84 1.83
C GLU A 137 -18.73 -2.84 1.13
N ALA A 138 -19.10 -4.11 1.14
CA ALA A 138 -18.35 -5.18 0.48
C ALA A 138 -17.97 -4.81 -0.97
N GLY A 139 -16.68 -4.96 -1.30
CA GLY A 139 -16.09 -4.60 -2.59
C GLY A 139 -15.48 -3.20 -2.64
N GLU A 140 -15.82 -2.31 -1.71
CA GLU A 140 -15.32 -0.93 -1.70
C GLU A 140 -13.96 -0.81 -1.02
N VAL A 141 -13.21 0.19 -1.46
CA VAL A 141 -11.95 0.64 -0.86
C VAL A 141 -12.12 2.09 -0.40
N GLY A 142 -11.74 2.36 0.84
CA GLY A 142 -11.87 3.70 1.38
C GLY A 142 -11.08 3.87 2.68
N PHE A 143 -11.16 5.06 3.26
CA PHE A 143 -10.49 5.36 4.52
C PHE A 143 -11.42 5.17 5.73
N VAL A 144 -10.82 4.74 6.84
CA VAL A 144 -11.47 4.65 8.15
C VAL A 144 -10.61 5.40 9.16
N ILE A 145 -11.24 6.29 9.92
CA ILE A 145 -10.64 7.03 11.03
C ILE A 145 -11.37 6.66 12.31
N ALA A 146 -10.64 6.23 13.31
CA ALA A 146 -11.20 5.77 14.57
C ALA A 146 -10.48 6.32 15.81
N GLY A 147 -9.77 7.46 15.66
CA GLY A 147 -9.08 8.13 16.76
C GLY A 147 -7.95 7.29 17.39
N ILE A 148 -7.37 6.36 16.65
CA ILE A 148 -6.28 5.51 17.11
C ILE A 148 -5.02 6.37 17.21
N LYS A 149 -4.50 6.56 18.42
CA LYS A 149 -3.31 7.37 18.68
C LYS A 149 -2.02 6.54 18.70
N ASP A 150 -2.14 5.25 18.98
CA ASP A 150 -1.02 4.33 18.91
C ASP A 150 -0.72 4.02 17.43
N ILE A 151 0.50 4.35 17.00
CA ILE A 151 0.97 4.12 15.63
C ILE A 151 0.84 2.64 15.22
N PHE A 152 0.99 1.73 16.16
CA PHE A 152 0.87 0.29 15.92
C PHE A 152 -0.54 -0.26 16.17
N GLY A 153 -1.50 0.59 16.46
CA GLY A 153 -2.88 0.20 16.80
C GLY A 153 -3.71 -0.34 15.62
N ALA A 154 -3.28 -0.09 14.37
CA ALA A 154 -3.92 -0.59 13.15
C ALA A 154 -2.88 -0.90 12.08
N PRO A 155 -2.14 -2.02 12.21
CA PRO A 155 -1.06 -2.36 11.29
C PRO A 155 -1.59 -2.76 9.91
N VAL A 156 -0.81 -2.43 8.87
CA VAL A 156 -1.09 -2.84 7.48
C VAL A 156 -1.09 -4.37 7.37
N GLY A 157 -2.06 -4.90 6.65
CA GLY A 157 -2.28 -6.35 6.50
C GLY A 157 -3.18 -6.96 7.57
N ASP A 158 -3.63 -6.18 8.56
CA ASP A 158 -4.54 -6.67 9.59
C ASP A 158 -6.01 -6.67 9.14
N THR A 159 -6.82 -7.40 9.86
CA THR A 159 -8.25 -7.52 9.61
C THR A 159 -9.04 -6.69 10.61
N ILE A 160 -9.98 -5.93 10.08
CA ILE A 160 -10.99 -5.22 10.87
C ILE A 160 -12.31 -5.98 10.80
N THR A 161 -12.96 -6.13 11.95
CA THR A 161 -14.34 -6.61 12.08
C THR A 161 -15.13 -5.73 13.05
N HIS A 162 -16.40 -6.04 13.31
CA HIS A 162 -17.16 -5.40 14.38
C HIS A 162 -16.79 -6.03 15.73
N HIS A 163 -16.81 -5.22 16.78
CA HIS A 163 -16.54 -5.68 18.14
C HIS A 163 -17.48 -6.80 18.61
N ASN A 164 -18.73 -6.82 18.16
CA ASN A 164 -19.75 -7.81 18.49
C ASN A 164 -19.70 -9.09 17.64
N THR A 165 -18.83 -9.15 16.61
CA THR A 165 -18.61 -10.33 15.77
C THR A 165 -17.10 -10.66 15.70
N PRO A 166 -16.46 -10.95 16.86
CA PRO A 166 -15.01 -11.12 16.92
C PRO A 166 -14.51 -12.40 16.27
N ASP A 167 -15.38 -13.40 16.05
CA ASP A 167 -15.02 -14.73 15.55
C ASP A 167 -14.88 -14.82 14.03
N VAL A 168 -14.90 -13.67 13.35
CA VAL A 168 -14.64 -13.62 11.90
C VAL A 168 -13.19 -14.04 11.60
N ASP A 169 -13.00 -14.82 10.55
CA ASP A 169 -11.69 -15.29 10.10
C ASP A 169 -10.77 -14.10 9.74
N ILE A 170 -9.50 -14.26 10.05
CA ILE A 170 -8.47 -13.30 9.66
C ILE A 170 -8.22 -13.42 8.15
N LEU A 171 -8.28 -12.29 7.45
CA LEU A 171 -7.90 -12.24 6.05
C LEU A 171 -6.39 -12.51 5.90
N PRO A 172 -5.97 -13.19 4.84
CA PRO A 172 -4.56 -13.32 4.56
C PRO A 172 -3.96 -11.92 4.37
N GLY A 173 -3.03 -11.59 5.27
CA GLY A 173 -2.30 -10.33 5.22
C GLY A 173 -1.18 -10.37 4.19
N PHE A 174 -0.38 -9.30 4.15
CA PHE A 174 0.78 -9.23 3.26
C PHE A 174 1.95 -10.05 3.82
N LYS A 175 2.72 -10.67 2.91
CA LYS A 175 3.98 -11.30 3.29
C LYS A 175 4.96 -10.22 3.76
N LYS A 176 5.60 -10.43 4.91
CA LYS A 176 6.67 -9.53 5.37
C LYS A 176 7.81 -9.56 4.36
N ALA A 177 8.11 -8.40 3.78
CA ALA A 177 9.27 -8.25 2.94
C ALA A 177 10.54 -8.37 3.79
N GLN A 178 11.55 -9.05 3.25
CA GLN A 178 12.85 -9.18 3.92
C GLN A 178 13.79 -8.10 3.37
N PRO A 179 14.43 -7.30 4.22
CA PRO A 179 15.42 -6.34 3.78
C PRO A 179 16.60 -7.01 3.08
N GLN A 180 17.09 -6.38 2.01
CA GLN A 180 18.23 -6.83 1.22
C GLN A 180 19.46 -5.93 1.43
N VAL A 181 19.24 -4.68 1.80
CA VAL A 181 20.26 -3.65 2.00
C VAL A 181 20.11 -3.09 3.40
N TYR A 182 21.22 -2.94 4.10
CA TYR A 182 21.26 -2.33 5.43
C TYR A 182 22.22 -1.13 5.44
N ALA A 183 21.84 -0.07 6.13
CA ALA A 183 22.69 1.08 6.40
C ALA A 183 22.40 1.66 7.77
N GLY A 184 23.43 2.18 8.44
CA GLY A 184 23.27 3.03 9.62
C GLY A 184 22.80 4.41 9.18
N VAL A 185 21.78 4.95 9.80
CA VAL A 185 21.26 6.29 9.56
C VAL A 185 21.30 7.07 10.87
N PHE A 186 21.90 8.24 10.84
CA PHE A 186 22.19 9.05 12.02
C PHE A 186 21.75 10.49 11.80
N PRO A 187 21.13 11.15 12.78
CA PRO A 187 20.85 12.58 12.68
C PRO A 187 22.17 13.36 12.79
N ILE A 188 22.31 14.45 12.03
CA ILE A 188 23.49 15.35 12.11
C ILE A 188 23.55 16.00 13.48
N ASP A 189 22.41 16.47 14.00
CA ASP A 189 22.29 16.99 15.36
C ASP A 189 21.75 15.88 16.28
N SER A 190 22.49 15.56 17.33
CA SER A 190 22.11 14.54 18.31
C SER A 190 20.79 14.88 19.05
N SER A 191 20.40 16.15 19.10
CA SER A 191 19.13 16.58 19.68
C SER A 191 17.91 16.10 18.87
N ASP A 192 18.09 15.77 17.59
CA ASP A 192 17.04 15.30 16.70
C ASP A 192 16.77 13.79 16.80
N PHE A 193 17.51 13.05 17.66
CA PHE A 193 17.37 11.60 17.76
C PHE A 193 15.92 11.15 18.08
N GLU A 194 15.24 11.82 19.01
CA GLU A 194 13.86 11.48 19.36
C GLU A 194 12.88 11.79 18.20
N ALA A 195 13.06 12.94 17.54
CA ALA A 195 12.27 13.31 16.37
C ALA A 195 12.48 12.30 15.21
N PHE A 196 13.73 11.85 15.03
CA PHE A 196 14.08 10.83 14.04
C PHE A 196 13.44 9.48 14.37
N ARG A 197 13.46 9.05 15.63
CA ARG A 197 12.79 7.82 16.08
C ARG A 197 11.28 7.86 15.77
N GLU A 198 10.62 8.97 16.10
CA GLU A 198 9.20 9.14 15.80
C GLU A 198 8.91 9.16 14.30
N ALA A 199 9.75 9.81 13.51
CA ALA A 199 9.65 9.84 12.06
C ALA A 199 9.73 8.43 11.44
N LEU A 200 10.71 7.62 11.88
CA LEU A 200 10.84 6.22 11.45
C LEU A 200 9.62 5.38 11.83
N GLN A 201 9.07 5.56 13.04
CA GLN A 201 7.86 4.86 13.46
C GLN A 201 6.65 5.22 12.60
N LYS A 202 6.46 6.51 12.31
CA LYS A 202 5.38 6.99 11.42
C LYS A 202 5.55 6.50 10.00
N LEU A 203 6.79 6.51 9.49
CA LEU A 203 7.09 6.03 8.15
C LEU A 203 6.85 4.53 8.00
N LYS A 204 7.24 3.74 9.01
CA LYS A 204 7.03 2.28 9.05
C LYS A 204 5.55 1.89 8.99
N LEU A 205 4.65 2.73 9.45
CA LEU A 205 3.22 2.45 9.41
C LEU A 205 2.72 2.24 7.98
N ASN A 206 3.22 3.04 7.04
CA ASN A 206 2.84 2.95 5.64
C ASN A 206 3.91 2.29 4.75
N ASP A 207 5.06 1.96 5.32
CA ASP A 207 6.14 1.22 4.66
C ASP A 207 6.51 -0.02 5.48
N SER A 208 5.73 -1.07 5.31
CA SER A 208 5.92 -2.33 6.06
C SER A 208 7.25 -3.03 5.74
N ALA A 209 7.94 -2.65 4.67
CA ALA A 209 9.23 -3.18 4.27
C ALA A 209 10.39 -2.52 5.02
N LEU A 210 10.18 -1.32 5.57
CA LEU A 210 11.19 -0.62 6.37
C LEU A 210 11.41 -1.35 7.70
N PHE A 211 12.64 -1.79 7.90
CA PHE A 211 13.12 -2.32 9.18
C PHE A 211 14.04 -1.29 9.84
N PHE A 212 13.99 -1.15 11.14
CA PHE A 212 14.99 -0.35 11.87
C PHE A 212 15.15 -0.87 13.30
N GLU A 213 16.38 -0.77 13.80
CA GLU A 213 16.77 -1.06 15.18
C GLU A 213 17.77 -0.02 15.66
N PRO A 214 17.83 0.29 16.97
CA PRO A 214 18.79 1.23 17.50
C PRO A 214 20.23 0.81 17.19
N GLU A 215 21.07 1.78 16.79
CA GLU A 215 22.49 1.63 16.53
C GLU A 215 23.25 2.79 17.16
N SER A 216 24.47 2.54 17.58
CA SER A 216 25.39 3.58 18.08
C SER A 216 26.72 3.51 17.35
N SER A 217 27.26 4.67 17.02
CA SER A 217 28.57 4.85 16.40
C SER A 217 29.41 5.75 17.27
N ASP A 218 30.67 5.39 17.51
CA ASP A 218 31.60 6.24 18.27
C ASP A 218 31.84 7.62 17.62
N ALA A 219 31.70 7.68 16.27
CA ALA A 219 31.91 8.90 15.50
C ALA A 219 30.63 9.71 15.28
N LEU A 220 29.44 9.04 15.14
CA LEU A 220 28.19 9.67 14.73
C LEU A 220 27.14 9.71 15.85
N GLY A 221 27.42 9.09 17.00
CA GLY A 221 26.49 9.04 18.12
C GLY A 221 25.37 7.99 17.95
N PHE A 222 24.18 8.33 18.44
CA PHE A 222 23.02 7.44 18.37
C PHE A 222 22.24 7.60 17.07
N GLY A 223 21.85 6.49 16.48
CA GLY A 223 21.07 6.40 15.27
C GLY A 223 20.31 5.08 15.17
N PHE A 224 19.99 4.69 13.96
CA PHE A 224 19.30 3.43 13.68
C PHE A 224 19.98 2.69 12.53
N ARG A 225 20.15 1.38 12.70
CA ARG A 225 20.42 0.47 11.60
C ARG A 225 19.11 0.21 10.88
N CYS A 226 19.02 0.68 9.65
CA CYS A 226 17.83 0.55 8.82
C CYS A 226 18.03 -0.52 7.75
N GLY A 227 16.99 -1.30 7.51
CA GLY A 227 16.92 -2.32 6.46
C GLY A 227 15.93 -1.94 5.37
N PHE A 228 16.34 -2.13 4.11
CA PHE A 228 15.64 -1.67 2.91
C PHE A 228 15.52 -2.81 1.89
N LEU A 229 14.53 -2.74 0.98
CA LEU A 229 14.38 -3.69 -0.13
C LEU A 229 15.50 -3.61 -1.15
N GLY A 230 16.19 -2.46 -1.24
CA GLY A 230 17.27 -2.20 -2.16
C GLY A 230 17.72 -0.75 -2.07
N MET A 231 18.68 -0.35 -2.90
CA MET A 231 19.27 0.99 -2.90
C MET A 231 18.24 2.09 -3.17
N LEU A 232 17.38 1.90 -4.16
CA LEU A 232 16.33 2.87 -4.49
C LEU A 232 15.35 3.07 -3.32
N HIS A 233 14.98 1.99 -2.61
CA HIS A 233 14.13 2.08 -1.43
C HIS A 233 14.81 2.89 -0.33
N MET A 234 16.12 2.69 -0.09
CA MET A 234 16.91 3.48 0.85
C MET A 234 16.88 4.97 0.51
N GLU A 235 17.13 5.33 -0.75
CA GLU A 235 17.10 6.72 -1.22
C GLU A 235 15.72 7.36 -1.02
N ILE A 236 14.64 6.64 -1.34
CA ILE A 236 13.27 7.13 -1.14
C ILE A 236 12.96 7.35 0.34
N VAL A 237 13.34 6.42 1.22
CA VAL A 237 13.13 6.55 2.66
C VAL A 237 13.91 7.74 3.21
N GLN A 238 15.16 7.91 2.81
CA GLN A 238 15.98 9.05 3.20
C GLN A 238 15.36 10.37 2.74
N GLU A 239 15.00 10.49 1.46
CA GLU A 239 14.33 11.69 0.92
C GLU A 239 13.04 12.02 1.66
N ARG A 240 12.24 11.01 2.01
CA ARG A 240 11.01 11.21 2.79
C ARG A 240 11.29 11.73 4.19
N LEU A 241 12.28 11.17 4.89
CA LEU A 241 12.69 11.63 6.22
C LEU A 241 13.16 13.09 6.19
N GLU A 242 13.95 13.47 5.19
CA GLU A 242 14.44 14.84 5.01
C GLU A 242 13.32 15.81 4.63
N ARG A 243 12.48 15.44 3.67
CA ARG A 243 11.43 16.30 3.12
C ARG A 243 10.21 16.43 4.02
N GLU A 244 9.68 15.31 4.51
CA GLU A 244 8.42 15.28 5.26
C GLU A 244 8.63 15.63 6.74
N TYR A 245 9.77 15.20 7.32
CA TYR A 245 10.07 15.36 8.76
C TYR A 245 11.13 16.42 9.06
N LYS A 246 11.75 17.02 8.02
CA LYS A 246 12.77 18.08 8.15
C LYS A 246 14.00 17.65 8.95
N LEU A 247 14.43 16.42 8.78
CA LEU A 247 15.60 15.85 9.45
C LEU A 247 16.81 15.92 8.52
N ASP A 248 17.93 16.37 9.06
CA ASP A 248 19.22 16.30 8.38
C ASP A 248 19.96 15.02 8.83
N LEU A 249 20.21 14.11 7.88
CA LEU A 249 20.66 12.76 8.15
C LEU A 249 22.00 12.43 7.47
N ILE A 250 22.81 11.61 8.16
CA ILE A 250 24.01 10.97 7.59
C ILE A 250 23.72 9.47 7.46
N THR A 251 24.04 8.93 6.29
CA THR A 251 23.89 7.49 6.01
C THR A 251 25.25 6.84 5.87
N SER A 252 25.46 5.72 6.57
CA SER A 252 26.66 4.91 6.39
C SER A 252 26.67 4.21 5.03
N ALA A 253 27.84 3.72 4.61
CA ALA A 253 27.92 2.89 3.41
C ALA A 253 26.98 1.68 3.52
N PRO A 254 26.14 1.40 2.50
CA PRO A 254 25.20 0.29 2.55
C PRO A 254 25.92 -1.06 2.50
N THR A 255 25.36 -2.01 3.26
CA THR A 255 25.79 -3.41 3.25
C THR A 255 24.68 -4.29 2.68
N VAL A 256 25.03 -5.27 1.85
CA VAL A 256 24.09 -6.21 1.25
C VAL A 256 24.19 -7.55 1.98
N VAL A 257 23.06 -8.18 2.24
CA VAL A 257 22.99 -9.55 2.74
C VAL A 257 23.10 -10.50 1.56
N TYR A 258 24.03 -11.43 1.63
CA TYR A 258 24.24 -12.48 0.62
C TYR A 258 23.58 -13.80 1.08
#